data_2160cff312e26517e4e9ff64f137621b
#
_entry.id   2160cff312e26517e4e9ff64f137621b
#
_cell.length_a   1.000
_cell.length_b   1.000
_cell.length_c   1.000
_cell.angle_alpha   90.00
_cell.angle_beta   90.00
_cell.angle_gamma   90.00
#
_symmetry.space_group_name_H-M   'P 1'
#
loop_
_entity.id
_entity.type
_entity.pdbx_description
1 polymer ?
#
loop_
_entity_poly.entity_id
_entity_poly.type
_entity_poly.pdbx_seq_one_letter_code
_entity_poly.pdbx_strand_id
1 'polypeptide(L)'
;MVLDPLRGRSDVEWEHGPAGKWSPAQIVEHLALGLTLSAETFEARRNHAPMARRRRTPAETIAAFFVLGLRWFPPGRKAPSRTTPDAQITRRVAESHFLAGIAGWVRVERELLPARSQDLFVKHPRLGDLTIPEWIRFHGIHVRHHARQIRARIGR
;
A
#
# COMPACT_ATOMS: atom_id res chain seq x y z
N MET A 1 -10.43 -9.70 -2.39
CA MET A 1 -9.69 -8.69 -1.60
C MET A 1 -8.53 -9.34 -0.86
N VAL A 2 -7.63 -8.60 -0.20
CA VAL A 2 -6.50 -9.23 0.53
C VAL A 2 -6.94 -10.03 1.76
N LEU A 3 -8.05 -9.65 2.36
CA LEU A 3 -8.63 -10.35 3.52
C LEU A 3 -9.45 -11.61 3.14
N ASP A 4 -9.86 -11.77 1.87
CA ASP A 4 -10.70 -12.92 1.48
C ASP A 4 -10.04 -14.28 1.77
N PRO A 5 -8.75 -14.49 1.50
CA PRO A 5 -8.10 -15.76 1.82
C PRO A 5 -8.00 -16.04 3.33
N LEU A 6 -8.18 -15.03 4.15
CA LEU A 6 -8.01 -15.08 5.61
C LEU A 6 -9.35 -15.22 6.36
N ARG A 7 -10.47 -15.18 5.65
CA ARG A 7 -11.80 -15.37 6.26
C ARG A 7 -11.92 -16.76 6.89
N GLY A 8 -12.39 -16.80 8.12
CA GLY A 8 -12.54 -18.04 8.87
C GLY A 8 -11.26 -18.70 9.36
N ARG A 9 -10.10 -18.08 9.12
CA ARG A 9 -8.82 -18.57 9.64
C ARG A 9 -8.64 -18.19 11.11
N SER A 10 -7.96 -19.06 11.85
CA SER A 10 -7.60 -18.83 13.25
C SER A 10 -6.58 -17.72 13.41
N ASP A 11 -6.45 -17.15 14.60
CA ASP A 11 -5.42 -16.13 14.88
C ASP A 11 -4.01 -16.72 14.72
N VAL A 12 -3.81 -18.00 15.02
CA VAL A 12 -2.53 -18.70 14.75
C VAL A 12 -2.17 -18.66 13.27
N GLU A 13 -3.11 -18.93 12.36
CA GLU A 13 -2.86 -18.88 10.91
C GLU A 13 -2.60 -17.45 10.41
N TRP A 14 -3.15 -16.46 11.08
CA TRP A 14 -2.90 -15.04 10.77
C TRP A 14 -1.52 -14.57 11.25
N GLU A 15 -1.12 -14.98 12.44
CA GLU A 15 0.02 -14.41 13.17
C GLU A 15 1.31 -15.20 12.96
N HIS A 16 1.23 -16.42 12.44
CA HIS A 16 2.41 -17.23 12.13
C HIS A 16 2.72 -17.22 10.63
N GLY A 17 3.99 -17.12 10.32
CA GLY A 17 4.53 -17.17 8.96
C GLY A 17 5.70 -18.13 8.85
N PRO A 18 6.09 -18.52 7.62
CA PRO A 18 7.30 -19.32 7.41
C PRO A 18 8.54 -18.59 7.94
N ALA A 19 9.55 -19.33 8.37
CA ALA A 19 10.80 -18.77 8.88
C ALA A 19 11.38 -17.71 7.92
N GLY A 20 11.73 -16.55 8.45
CA GLY A 20 12.29 -15.42 7.70
C GLY A 20 11.31 -14.71 6.75
N LYS A 21 10.01 -14.99 6.85
CA LYS A 21 8.95 -14.34 6.06
C LYS A 21 7.90 -13.73 6.98
N TRP A 22 7.29 -12.66 6.53
CA TRP A 22 6.18 -12.03 7.24
C TRP A 22 4.98 -12.97 7.35
N SER A 23 4.31 -12.95 8.49
CA SER A 23 3.01 -13.57 8.67
C SER A 23 1.93 -12.86 7.84
N PRO A 24 0.75 -13.49 7.63
CA PRO A 24 -0.40 -12.80 7.05
C PRO A 24 -0.75 -11.48 7.74
N ALA A 25 -0.77 -11.43 9.07
CA ALA A 25 -1.02 -10.21 9.84
C ALA A 25 0.01 -9.12 9.54
N GLN A 26 1.29 -9.47 9.48
CA GLN A 26 2.35 -8.54 9.11
C GLN A 26 2.20 -8.01 7.68
N ILE A 27 1.76 -8.84 6.74
CA ILE A 27 1.49 -8.38 5.36
C ILE A 27 0.32 -7.40 5.34
N VAL A 28 -0.76 -7.69 6.07
CA VAL A 28 -1.92 -6.80 6.16
C VAL A 28 -1.53 -5.47 6.79
N GLU A 29 -0.73 -5.50 7.88
CA GLU A 29 -0.21 -4.28 8.52
C GLU A 29 0.70 -3.47 7.59
N HIS A 30 1.59 -4.12 6.84
CA HIS A 30 2.41 -3.44 5.83
C HIS A 30 1.55 -2.66 4.81
N LEU A 31 0.47 -3.26 4.34
CA LEU A 31 -0.48 -2.61 3.45
C LEU A 31 -1.21 -1.45 4.14
N ALA A 32 -1.64 -1.64 5.39
CA ALA A 32 -2.28 -0.62 6.20
C ALA A 32 -1.40 0.63 6.37
N LEU A 33 -0.13 0.42 6.76
CA LEU A 33 0.85 1.50 6.91
C LEU A 33 1.05 2.29 5.60
N GLY A 34 1.14 1.58 4.46
CA GLY A 34 1.27 2.22 3.16
C GLY A 34 0.05 3.06 2.78
N LEU A 35 -1.16 2.53 3.02
CA LEU A 35 -2.43 3.24 2.80
C LEU A 35 -2.52 4.49 3.68
N THR A 36 -2.31 4.34 4.99
CA THR A 36 -2.44 5.43 5.97
C THR A 36 -1.45 6.56 5.68
N LEU A 37 -0.15 6.25 5.56
CA LEU A 37 0.88 7.25 5.33
C LEU A 37 0.65 8.08 4.05
N SER A 38 0.20 7.43 2.98
CA SER A 38 -0.06 8.14 1.73
C SER A 38 -1.34 8.98 1.79
N ALA A 39 -2.42 8.46 2.38
CA ALA A 39 -3.67 9.21 2.56
C ALA A 39 -3.46 10.44 3.45
N GLU A 40 -2.81 10.28 4.60
CA GLU A 40 -2.47 11.38 5.52
C GLU A 40 -1.62 12.45 4.83
N THR A 41 -0.68 12.05 3.96
CA THR A 41 0.15 13.01 3.22
C THR A 41 -0.67 13.82 2.23
N PHE A 42 -1.65 13.22 1.54
CA PHE A 42 -2.59 13.95 0.69
C PHE A 42 -3.46 14.90 1.50
N GLU A 43 -4.00 14.43 2.63
CA GLU A 43 -4.81 15.26 3.52
C GLU A 43 -4.02 16.46 4.07
N ALA A 44 -2.80 16.26 4.52
CA ALA A 44 -1.92 17.33 4.99
C ALA A 44 -1.62 18.38 3.89
N ARG A 45 -1.67 17.97 2.62
CA ARG A 45 -1.42 18.85 1.47
C ARG A 45 -2.68 19.40 0.82
N ARG A 46 -3.86 19.14 1.36
CA ARG A 46 -5.14 19.51 0.71
C ARG A 46 -5.24 20.98 0.31
N ASN A 47 -4.67 21.87 1.12
CA ASN A 47 -4.70 23.33 0.92
C ASN A 47 -3.42 23.90 0.32
N HIS A 48 -2.46 23.06 -0.11
CA HIS A 48 -1.27 23.55 -0.80
C HIS A 48 -1.66 24.15 -2.15
N ALA A 49 -0.91 25.18 -2.57
CA ALA A 49 -1.01 25.71 -3.93
C ALA A 49 -0.81 24.59 -4.97
N PRO A 50 -1.37 24.72 -6.19
CA PRO A 50 -1.11 23.77 -7.27
C PRO A 50 0.37 23.50 -7.42
N MET A 51 0.74 22.22 -7.50
CA MET A 51 2.12 21.76 -7.56
C MET A 51 2.50 21.36 -8.99
N ALA A 52 3.75 21.60 -9.37
CA ALA A 52 4.32 21.03 -10.57
C ALA A 52 4.90 19.63 -10.25
N ARG A 53 4.65 18.68 -11.14
CA ARG A 53 5.21 17.33 -11.00
C ARG A 53 6.72 17.35 -11.23
N ARG A 54 7.48 16.84 -10.28
CA ARG A 54 8.92 16.62 -10.46
C ARG A 54 9.16 15.55 -11.54
N ARG A 55 10.13 15.78 -12.42
CA ARG A 55 10.54 14.74 -13.39
C ARG A 55 11.06 13.51 -12.66
N ARG A 56 10.60 12.35 -13.11
CA ARG A 56 11.10 11.06 -12.61
C ARG A 56 12.57 10.88 -13.03
N THR A 57 13.35 10.30 -12.14
CA THR A 57 14.68 9.78 -12.51
C THR A 57 14.52 8.58 -13.45
N PRO A 58 15.58 8.16 -14.20
CA PRO A 58 15.52 6.95 -15.02
C PRO A 58 15.09 5.70 -14.23
N ALA A 59 15.62 5.53 -13.00
CA ALA A 59 15.25 4.42 -12.13
C ALA A 59 13.77 4.45 -11.71
N GLU A 60 13.24 5.63 -11.37
CA GLU A 60 11.81 5.80 -11.04
C GLU A 60 10.93 5.55 -12.26
N THR A 61 11.36 5.94 -13.45
CA THR A 61 10.64 5.70 -14.72
C THR A 61 10.53 4.21 -15.01
N ILE A 62 11.65 3.49 -14.92
CA ILE A 62 11.69 2.03 -15.11
C ILE A 62 10.81 1.34 -14.08
N ALA A 63 10.93 1.71 -12.80
CA ALA A 63 10.12 1.13 -11.73
C ALA A 63 8.62 1.41 -11.93
N ALA A 64 8.25 2.64 -12.32
CA ALA A 64 6.87 3.00 -12.61
C ALA A 64 6.30 2.21 -13.81
N PHE A 65 7.08 2.00 -14.87
CA PHE A 65 6.70 1.18 -16.00
C PHE A 65 6.37 -0.25 -15.59
N PHE A 66 7.24 -0.90 -14.80
CA PHE A 66 6.97 -2.26 -14.34
C PHE A 66 5.79 -2.32 -13.38
N VAL A 67 5.75 -1.45 -12.37
CA VAL A 67 4.72 -1.53 -11.33
C VAL A 67 3.37 -1.02 -11.83
N LEU A 68 3.30 0.20 -12.35
CA LEU A 68 2.05 0.82 -12.77
C LEU A 68 1.62 0.36 -14.18
N GLY A 69 2.58 0.15 -15.09
CA GLY A 69 2.32 -0.31 -16.45
C GLY A 69 2.01 -1.81 -16.48
N LEU A 70 3.00 -2.64 -16.19
CA LEU A 70 2.90 -4.09 -16.29
C LEU A 70 2.25 -4.76 -15.07
N ARG A 71 1.92 -4.00 -14.00
CA ARG A 71 1.35 -4.51 -12.75
C ARG A 71 2.20 -5.61 -12.08
N TRP A 72 3.52 -5.48 -12.25
CA TRP A 72 4.49 -6.46 -11.77
C TRP A 72 5.41 -5.86 -10.71
N PHE A 73 5.57 -6.56 -9.58
CA PHE A 73 6.50 -6.20 -8.52
C PHE A 73 7.74 -7.08 -8.60
N PRO A 74 8.95 -6.50 -8.73
CA PRO A 74 10.18 -7.26 -8.66
C PRO A 74 10.30 -8.00 -7.30
N PRO A 75 10.62 -9.30 -7.31
CA PRO A 75 10.82 -10.05 -6.07
C PRO A 75 12.04 -9.56 -5.28
N GLY A 76 12.13 -9.95 -3.99
CA GLY A 76 13.31 -9.70 -3.15
C GLY A 76 13.53 -8.26 -2.70
N ARG A 77 12.58 -7.36 -2.92
CA ARG A 77 12.67 -5.96 -2.46
C ARG A 77 12.24 -5.84 -1.01
N LYS A 78 13.11 -5.25 -0.17
CA LYS A 78 12.75 -4.89 1.21
C LYS A 78 11.76 -3.73 1.21
N ALA A 79 10.80 -3.77 2.13
CA ALA A 79 9.89 -2.65 2.39
C ALA A 79 10.68 -1.45 2.96
N PRO A 80 10.23 -0.21 2.68
CA PRO A 80 10.74 0.96 3.39
C PRO A 80 10.50 0.82 4.90
N SER A 81 11.39 1.38 5.73
CA SER A 81 11.31 1.28 7.20
C SER A 81 9.96 1.74 7.75
N ARG A 82 9.39 2.83 7.21
CA ARG A 82 8.09 3.39 7.63
C ARG A 82 6.89 2.48 7.34
N THR A 83 7.05 1.46 6.52
CA THR A 83 6.00 0.48 6.21
C THR A 83 6.41 -0.94 6.63
N THR A 84 7.45 -1.08 7.45
CA THR A 84 7.82 -2.34 8.07
C THR A 84 6.86 -2.61 9.23
N PRO A 85 6.15 -3.75 9.23
CA PRO A 85 5.20 -4.07 10.29
C PRO A 85 5.91 -4.44 11.59
N ASP A 86 5.20 -4.29 12.71
CA ASP A 86 5.65 -4.81 14.00
C ASP A 86 5.79 -6.34 13.94
N ALA A 87 6.81 -6.86 14.63
CA ALA A 87 7.08 -8.30 14.68
C ALA A 87 5.95 -9.09 15.39
N GLN A 88 5.25 -8.46 16.33
CA GLN A 88 4.20 -9.08 17.16
C GLN A 88 2.80 -8.55 16.84
N ILE A 89 2.60 -8.01 15.65
CA ILE A 89 1.29 -7.49 15.24
C ILE A 89 0.22 -8.59 15.28
N THR A 90 -0.88 -8.34 15.98
CA THR A 90 -2.00 -9.27 16.04
C THR A 90 -2.95 -9.10 14.86
N ARG A 91 -3.70 -10.15 14.53
CA ARG A 91 -4.77 -10.13 13.54
C ARG A 91 -5.69 -8.92 13.72
N ARG A 92 -6.24 -8.76 14.94
CA ARG A 92 -7.25 -7.72 15.22
C ARG A 92 -6.71 -6.33 14.95
N VAL A 93 -5.46 -6.05 15.32
CA VAL A 93 -4.83 -4.75 15.11
C VAL A 93 -4.56 -4.52 13.62
N ALA A 94 -3.95 -5.49 12.93
CA ALA A 94 -3.66 -5.38 11.51
C ALA A 94 -4.92 -5.18 10.65
N GLU A 95 -6.00 -5.92 10.95
CA GLU A 95 -7.28 -5.79 10.26
C GLU A 95 -7.91 -4.41 10.49
N SER A 96 -7.91 -3.92 11.75
CA SER A 96 -8.39 -2.58 12.11
C SER A 96 -7.63 -1.48 11.40
N HIS A 97 -6.29 -1.54 11.41
CA HIS A 97 -5.44 -0.57 10.72
C HIS A 97 -5.67 -0.58 9.20
N PHE A 98 -5.83 -1.76 8.61
CA PHE A 98 -6.10 -1.87 7.17
C PHE A 98 -7.43 -1.23 6.78
N LEU A 99 -8.50 -1.48 7.55
CA LEU A 99 -9.81 -0.87 7.31
C LEU A 99 -9.77 0.65 7.51
N ALA A 100 -9.05 1.14 8.52
CA ALA A 100 -8.82 2.57 8.72
C ALA A 100 -8.06 3.22 7.55
N GLY A 101 -7.03 2.56 7.03
CA GLY A 101 -6.30 3.01 5.84
C GLY A 101 -7.17 3.09 4.59
N ILE A 102 -8.04 2.10 4.37
CA ILE A 102 -9.04 2.14 3.28
C ILE A 102 -10.01 3.31 3.48
N ALA A 103 -10.53 3.53 4.69
CA ALA A 103 -11.42 4.65 4.98
C ALA A 103 -10.73 6.01 4.73
N GLY A 104 -9.43 6.14 5.05
CA GLY A 104 -8.62 7.31 4.71
C GLY A 104 -8.58 7.56 3.20
N TRP A 105 -8.35 6.53 2.40
CA TRP A 105 -8.33 6.66 0.94
C TRP A 105 -9.71 6.97 0.34
N VAL A 106 -10.79 6.42 0.90
CA VAL A 106 -12.16 6.79 0.48
C VAL A 106 -12.41 8.30 0.70
N ARG A 107 -11.90 8.88 1.81
CA ARG A 107 -11.98 10.33 2.02
C ARG A 107 -11.17 11.11 0.98
N VAL A 108 -9.92 10.73 0.74
CA VAL A 108 -9.06 11.36 -0.29
C VAL A 108 -9.73 11.33 -1.66
N GLU A 109 -10.28 10.18 -2.06
CA GLU A 109 -10.98 10.02 -3.32
C GLU A 109 -12.20 10.94 -3.40
N ARG A 110 -13.04 10.92 -2.37
CA ARG A 110 -14.27 11.72 -2.37
C ARG A 110 -14.01 13.23 -2.32
N GLU A 111 -13.04 13.67 -1.52
CA GLU A 111 -12.89 15.09 -1.18
C GLU A 111 -11.80 15.80 -1.99
N LEU A 112 -10.74 15.10 -2.38
CA LEU A 112 -9.61 15.72 -3.08
C LEU A 112 -9.56 15.39 -4.58
N LEU A 113 -9.95 14.17 -4.98
CA LEU A 113 -9.83 13.74 -6.37
C LEU A 113 -10.55 14.65 -7.36
N PRO A 114 -11.79 15.13 -7.12
CA PRO A 114 -12.53 15.94 -8.10
C PRO A 114 -11.82 17.26 -8.45
N ALA A 115 -11.15 17.89 -7.47
CA ALA A 115 -10.56 19.20 -7.62
C ALA A 115 -9.02 19.15 -7.79
N ARG A 116 -8.34 18.10 -7.32
CA ARG A 116 -6.90 18.06 -7.14
C ARG A 116 -6.22 16.88 -7.84
N SER A 117 -6.89 16.25 -8.80
CA SER A 117 -6.39 15.03 -9.48
C SER A 117 -5.10 15.23 -10.27
N GLN A 118 -4.82 16.45 -10.75
CA GLN A 118 -3.71 16.75 -11.66
C GLN A 118 -2.63 17.65 -11.07
N ASP A 119 -2.89 18.28 -9.93
CA ASP A 119 -2.03 19.32 -9.36
C ASP A 119 -1.56 19.03 -7.93
N LEU A 120 -1.94 17.88 -7.39
CA LEU A 120 -1.49 17.41 -6.08
C LEU A 120 -0.72 16.10 -6.23
N PHE A 121 0.52 16.09 -5.72
CA PHE A 121 1.42 14.95 -5.84
C PHE A 121 1.95 14.54 -4.47
N VAL A 122 2.05 13.23 -4.26
CA VAL A 122 2.75 12.64 -3.11
C VAL A 122 3.84 11.71 -3.64
N LYS A 123 5.05 11.91 -3.12
CA LYS A 123 6.22 11.13 -3.55
C LYS A 123 6.13 9.69 -3.05
N HIS A 124 6.15 8.75 -3.97
CA HIS A 124 6.39 7.36 -3.68
C HIS A 124 7.91 7.09 -3.65
N PRO A 125 8.45 6.33 -2.67
CA PRO A 125 9.90 6.15 -2.50
C PRO A 125 10.65 5.62 -3.73
N ARG A 126 9.97 4.89 -4.62
CA ARG A 126 10.57 4.24 -5.80
C ARG A 126 9.96 4.63 -7.13
N LEU A 127 8.77 5.23 -7.14
CA LEU A 127 8.04 5.53 -8.39
C LEU A 127 8.02 7.02 -8.70
N GLY A 128 8.63 7.85 -7.84
CA GLY A 128 8.58 9.29 -7.95
C GLY A 128 7.25 9.88 -7.50
N ASP A 129 6.95 11.09 -7.95
CA ASP A 129 5.71 11.78 -7.61
C ASP A 129 4.53 11.12 -8.30
N LEU A 130 3.52 10.76 -7.52
CA LEU A 130 2.28 10.16 -8.01
C LEU A 130 1.09 11.06 -7.70
N THR A 131 0.17 11.15 -8.66
CA THR A 131 -1.15 11.76 -8.49
C THR A 131 -2.06 10.88 -7.62
N ILE A 132 -3.22 11.40 -7.21
CA ILE A 132 -4.24 10.63 -6.50
C ILE A 132 -4.65 9.38 -7.32
N PRO A 133 -5.02 9.48 -8.64
CA PRO A 133 -5.34 8.29 -9.44
C PRO A 133 -4.19 7.28 -9.55
N GLU A 134 -2.94 7.75 -9.66
CA GLU A 134 -1.78 6.86 -9.72
C GLU A 134 -1.55 6.11 -8.39
N TRP A 135 -1.77 6.77 -7.24
CA TRP A 135 -1.72 6.12 -5.94
C TRP A 135 -2.83 5.08 -5.73
N ILE A 136 -4.07 5.40 -6.11
CA ILE A 136 -5.19 4.44 -6.09
C ILE A 136 -4.84 3.20 -6.93
N ARG A 137 -4.32 3.42 -8.15
CA ARG A 137 -3.85 2.33 -9.02
C ARG A 137 -2.73 1.52 -8.36
N PHE A 138 -1.73 2.19 -7.78
CA PHE A 138 -0.62 1.55 -7.06
C PHE A 138 -1.15 0.67 -5.92
N HIS A 139 -2.00 1.21 -5.04
CA HIS A 139 -2.55 0.44 -3.93
C HIS A 139 -3.34 -0.78 -4.40
N GLY A 140 -4.16 -0.64 -5.44
CA GLY A 140 -4.88 -1.76 -6.04
C GLY A 140 -3.96 -2.88 -6.56
N ILE A 141 -2.82 -2.51 -7.17
CA ILE A 141 -1.82 -3.48 -7.64
C ILE A 141 -1.08 -4.11 -6.45
N HIS A 142 -0.70 -3.30 -5.46
CA HIS A 142 0.02 -3.71 -4.27
C HIS A 142 -0.78 -4.70 -3.40
N VAL A 143 -2.06 -4.40 -3.17
CA VAL A 143 -3.00 -5.29 -2.49
C VAL A 143 -3.13 -6.63 -3.22
N ARG A 144 -3.25 -6.64 -4.54
CA ARG A 144 -3.32 -7.89 -5.33
C ARG A 144 -2.02 -8.70 -5.27
N HIS A 145 -0.87 -8.03 -5.28
CA HIS A 145 0.43 -8.69 -5.12
C HIS A 145 0.50 -9.42 -3.77
N HIS A 146 0.17 -8.75 -2.69
CA HIS A 146 0.21 -9.33 -1.35
C HIS A 146 -0.89 -10.36 -1.09
N ALA A 147 -2.07 -10.22 -1.70
CA ALA A 147 -3.09 -11.27 -1.64
C ALA A 147 -2.61 -12.61 -2.22
N ARG A 148 -1.79 -12.59 -3.29
CA ARG A 148 -1.17 -13.82 -3.82
C ARG A 148 -0.15 -14.40 -2.83
N GLN A 149 0.64 -13.55 -2.17
CA GLN A 149 1.60 -14.00 -1.16
C GLN A 149 0.90 -14.65 0.04
N ILE A 150 -0.20 -14.06 0.51
CA ILE A 150 -1.02 -14.65 1.60
C ILE A 150 -1.53 -16.02 1.18
N ARG A 151 -2.17 -16.15 0.01
CA ARG A 151 -2.66 -17.45 -0.49
C ARG A 151 -1.57 -18.51 -0.53
N ALA A 152 -0.38 -18.16 -0.99
CA ALA A 152 0.75 -19.07 -1.04
C ALA A 152 1.29 -19.49 0.34
N ARG A 153 0.92 -18.81 1.42
CA ARG A 153 1.35 -19.12 2.80
C ARG A 153 0.34 -19.94 3.57
N ILE A 154 -0.96 -19.66 3.38
CA ILE A 154 -2.03 -20.39 4.08
C ILE A 154 -2.44 -21.68 3.37
N GLY A 155 -2.03 -21.91 2.16
CA GLY A 155 -2.28 -23.15 1.40
C GLY A 155 -1.20 -24.23 1.55
N ARG A 156 -0.32 -24.09 2.56
CA ARG A 156 0.76 -25.05 2.84
C ARG A 156 0.54 -25.81 4.12
#